data_d60625245736c66411fa51662c7b371c
#
_entry.id   d60625245736c66411fa51662c7b371c
#
_cell.length_a   1.000
_cell.length_b   1.000
_cell.length_c   1.000
_cell.angle_alpha   90.00
_cell.angle_beta   90.00
_cell.angle_gamma   90.00
#
_symmetry.space_group_name_H-M   'P 1'
#
loop_
_entity.id
_entity.type
_entity.pdbx_description
1 polymer ?
#
loop_
_entity_poly.entity_id
_entity_poly.type
_entity_poly.pdbx_seq_one_letter_code
_entity_poly.pdbx_strand_id
1 'polypeptide(L)'
;GTDIGGRLSAQSMQIDQAALAAGLEDSLQGKEPRLTEEEAQAVIEVLVQEQQARAAEQQQAAEKERAAQSEKNRQEGAEFLAANMAKEGVMTTDSGLQYKVLVEGSGESPTAEDTVQVHYRGTLIDGTEFDSSYSRNQEATFGLGQVIPGWTEGLQLMPVGSKFKF
;
A
#
# COMPACT_ATOMS: atom_id res chain seq x y z
N GLY A 1 -35.19 6.01 -10.72
CA GLY A 1 -35.36 5.41 -9.36
C GLY A 1 -34.13 4.67 -8.86
N THR A 2 -33.46 3.90 -9.71
CA THR A 2 -32.30 3.05 -9.33
C THR A 2 -31.03 3.84 -8.98
N ASP A 3 -30.83 5.01 -9.58
CA ASP A 3 -29.63 5.85 -9.34
C ASP A 3 -29.64 6.55 -7.98
N ILE A 4 -30.81 7.01 -7.51
CA ILE A 4 -30.95 7.66 -6.19
C ILE A 4 -30.77 6.61 -5.09
N GLY A 5 -31.38 5.44 -5.20
CA GLY A 5 -31.24 4.36 -4.23
C GLY A 5 -29.80 3.86 -4.12
N GLY A 6 -29.08 3.76 -5.24
CA GLY A 6 -27.66 3.39 -5.27
C GLY A 6 -26.76 4.40 -4.57
N ARG A 7 -26.98 5.69 -4.78
CA ARG A 7 -26.21 6.77 -4.10
C ARG A 7 -26.46 6.79 -2.60
N LEU A 8 -27.72 6.65 -2.18
CA LEU A 8 -28.06 6.62 -0.76
C LEU A 8 -27.49 5.39 -0.06
N SER A 9 -27.52 4.23 -0.72
CA SER A 9 -26.91 3.00 -0.20
C SER A 9 -25.39 3.09 -0.10
N ALA A 10 -24.73 3.73 -1.07
CA ALA A 10 -23.28 3.91 -1.08
C ALA A 10 -22.76 4.80 0.06
N GLN A 11 -23.60 5.68 0.60
CA GLN A 11 -23.27 6.55 1.72
C GLN A 11 -23.47 5.90 3.09
N SER A 12 -23.81 4.60 3.13
CA SER A 12 -24.03 3.84 4.38
C SER A 12 -25.02 4.50 5.36
N MET A 13 -25.93 5.34 4.86
CA MET A 13 -26.96 5.96 5.67
C MET A 13 -28.07 4.96 5.97
N GLN A 14 -28.45 4.83 7.24
CA GLN A 14 -29.64 4.08 7.62
C GLN A 14 -30.88 4.92 7.28
N ILE A 15 -31.43 4.65 6.10
CA ILE A 15 -32.60 5.37 5.60
C ILE A 15 -33.85 4.55 5.88
N ASP A 16 -34.81 5.15 6.59
CA ASP A 16 -36.15 4.59 6.67
C ASP A 16 -36.85 4.73 5.30
N GLN A 17 -36.97 3.60 4.62
CA GLN A 17 -37.55 3.53 3.28
C GLN A 17 -39.01 3.98 3.27
N ALA A 18 -39.74 3.74 4.36
CA ALA A 18 -41.14 4.15 4.45
C ALA A 18 -41.27 5.67 4.61
N ALA A 19 -40.40 6.27 5.42
CA ALA A 19 -40.34 7.72 5.59
C ALA A 19 -39.91 8.43 4.30
N LEU A 20 -38.93 7.87 3.56
CA LEU A 20 -38.51 8.41 2.27
C LEU A 20 -39.60 8.34 1.22
N ALA A 21 -40.32 7.21 1.13
CA ALA A 21 -41.46 7.06 0.22
C ALA A 21 -42.59 8.02 0.53
N ALA A 22 -42.93 8.18 1.82
CA ALA A 22 -43.98 9.10 2.26
C ALA A 22 -43.61 10.57 1.98
N GLY A 23 -42.35 10.96 2.21
CA GLY A 23 -41.88 12.31 1.88
C GLY A 23 -41.88 12.60 0.38
N LEU A 24 -41.55 11.63 -0.44
CA LEU A 24 -41.64 11.77 -1.90
C LEU A 24 -43.08 11.89 -2.39
N GLU A 25 -44.00 11.09 -1.82
CA GLU A 25 -45.41 11.14 -2.14
C GLU A 25 -46.04 12.49 -1.75
N ASP A 26 -45.77 12.97 -0.55
CA ASP A 26 -46.24 14.27 -0.05
C ASP A 26 -45.73 15.42 -0.94
N SER A 27 -44.47 15.38 -1.37
CA SER A 27 -43.87 16.35 -2.30
C SER A 27 -44.57 16.36 -3.67
N LEU A 28 -44.81 15.16 -4.24
CA LEU A 28 -45.50 15.05 -5.54
C LEU A 28 -46.98 15.53 -5.49
N GLN A 29 -47.60 15.43 -4.33
CA GLN A 29 -48.96 15.89 -4.10
C GLN A 29 -49.06 17.38 -3.72
N GLY A 30 -47.92 18.10 -3.62
CA GLY A 30 -47.85 19.50 -3.25
C GLY A 30 -48.28 19.78 -1.81
N LYS A 31 -48.20 18.79 -0.92
CA LYS A 31 -48.47 18.97 0.51
C LYS A 31 -47.33 19.74 1.17
N GLU A 32 -47.65 20.41 2.27
CA GLU A 32 -46.64 21.06 3.09
C GLU A 32 -45.63 20.02 3.65
N PRO A 33 -44.35 20.37 3.70
CA PRO A 33 -43.32 19.50 4.28
C PRO A 33 -43.64 19.16 5.74
N ARG A 34 -43.37 17.93 6.14
CA ARG A 34 -43.56 17.48 7.55
C ARG A 34 -42.54 18.06 8.51
N LEU A 35 -41.40 18.54 8.00
CA LEU A 35 -40.34 19.22 8.74
C LEU A 35 -40.20 20.63 8.18
N THR A 36 -39.97 21.57 9.05
CA THR A 36 -39.55 22.92 8.65
C THR A 36 -38.14 22.88 8.07
N GLU A 37 -37.76 23.92 7.32
CA GLU A 37 -36.38 24.01 6.81
C GLU A 37 -35.34 24.00 7.95
N GLU A 38 -35.64 24.67 9.09
CA GLU A 38 -34.77 24.70 10.26
C GLU A 38 -34.60 23.31 10.89
N GLU A 39 -35.68 22.54 11.03
CA GLU A 39 -35.62 21.17 11.56
C GLU A 39 -34.86 20.23 10.61
N ALA A 40 -35.07 20.34 9.32
CA ALA A 40 -34.36 19.57 8.31
C ALA A 40 -32.85 19.90 8.33
N GLN A 41 -32.50 21.19 8.43
CA GLN A 41 -31.11 21.65 8.52
C GLN A 41 -30.42 21.10 9.78
N ALA A 42 -31.08 21.17 10.93
CA ALA A 42 -30.56 20.67 12.19
C ALA A 42 -30.25 19.14 12.12
N VAL A 43 -31.16 18.36 11.50
CA VAL A 43 -30.93 16.92 11.30
C VAL A 43 -29.75 16.66 10.35
N ILE A 44 -29.64 17.43 9.27
CA ILE A 44 -28.52 17.31 8.32
C ILE A 44 -27.20 17.63 9.01
N GLU A 45 -27.12 18.68 9.83
CA GLU A 45 -25.91 19.03 10.58
C GLU A 45 -25.47 17.91 11.53
N VAL A 46 -26.39 17.29 12.26
CA VAL A 46 -26.10 16.15 13.13
C VAL A 46 -25.56 14.98 12.32
N LEU A 47 -26.20 14.64 11.20
CA LEU A 47 -25.73 13.55 10.33
C LEU A 47 -24.33 13.80 9.75
N VAL A 48 -24.06 15.04 9.34
CA VAL A 48 -22.72 15.43 8.85
C VAL A 48 -21.67 15.30 9.95
N GLN A 49 -21.98 15.76 11.17
CA GLN A 49 -21.07 15.63 12.30
C GLN A 49 -20.82 14.17 12.67
N GLU A 50 -21.85 13.32 12.69
CA GLU A 50 -21.69 11.90 12.94
C GLU A 50 -20.83 11.21 11.87
N GLN A 51 -21.04 11.54 10.60
CA GLN A 51 -20.22 11.00 9.52
C GLN A 51 -18.77 11.45 9.63
N GLN A 52 -18.52 12.71 9.95
CA GLN A 52 -17.18 13.24 10.18
C GLN A 52 -16.50 12.55 11.38
N ALA A 53 -17.23 12.36 12.47
CA ALA A 53 -16.71 11.65 13.65
C ALA A 53 -16.34 10.20 13.32
N ARG A 54 -17.21 9.46 12.65
CA ARG A 54 -16.94 8.08 12.21
C ARG A 54 -15.74 8.00 11.24
N ALA A 55 -15.65 8.94 10.30
CA ALA A 55 -14.52 9.00 9.37
C ALA A 55 -13.20 9.28 10.12
N ALA A 56 -13.21 10.18 11.09
CA ALA A 56 -12.06 10.49 11.93
C ALA A 56 -11.63 9.29 12.78
N GLU A 57 -12.58 8.56 13.38
CA GLU A 57 -12.30 7.34 14.13
C GLU A 57 -11.68 6.25 13.26
N GLN A 58 -12.22 6.04 12.05
CA GLN A 58 -11.68 5.08 11.10
C GLN A 58 -10.27 5.45 10.66
N GLN A 59 -10.01 6.74 10.40
CA GLN A 59 -8.68 7.20 10.05
C GLN A 59 -7.69 6.98 11.19
N GLN A 60 -8.07 7.32 12.43
CA GLN A 60 -7.21 7.09 13.60
C GLN A 60 -6.95 5.61 13.85
N ALA A 61 -7.95 4.75 13.67
CA ALA A 61 -7.78 3.31 13.81
C ALA A 61 -6.82 2.76 12.75
N ALA A 62 -7.00 3.16 11.49
CA ALA A 62 -6.12 2.75 10.39
C ALA A 62 -4.68 3.28 10.57
N GLU A 63 -4.51 4.50 11.09
CA GLU A 63 -3.19 5.06 11.38
C GLU A 63 -2.48 4.30 12.51
N LYS A 64 -3.19 3.98 13.59
CA LYS A 64 -2.66 3.16 14.69
C LYS A 64 -2.26 1.77 14.22
N GLU A 65 -3.08 1.14 13.39
CA GLU A 65 -2.78 -0.17 12.82
C GLU A 65 -1.54 -0.14 11.92
N ARG A 66 -1.43 0.88 11.05
CA ARG A 66 -0.25 1.09 10.21
C ARG A 66 1.01 1.34 11.02
N ALA A 67 0.91 2.14 12.08
CA ALA A 67 2.04 2.41 12.99
C ALA A 67 2.50 1.15 13.71
N ALA A 68 1.55 0.35 14.23
CA ALA A 68 1.85 -0.92 14.89
C ALA A 68 2.49 -1.92 13.91
N GLN A 69 1.96 -2.02 12.69
CA GLN A 69 2.52 -2.90 11.65
C GLN A 69 3.92 -2.45 11.23
N SER A 70 4.14 -1.13 11.09
CA SER A 70 5.44 -0.57 10.76
C SER A 70 6.49 -0.88 11.84
N GLU A 71 6.13 -0.73 13.12
CA GLU A 71 7.01 -1.06 14.23
C GLU A 71 7.34 -2.55 14.28
N LYS A 72 6.34 -3.40 14.09
CA LYS A 72 6.53 -4.85 13.98
C LYS A 72 7.49 -5.20 12.83
N ASN A 73 7.27 -4.66 11.65
CA ASN A 73 8.13 -4.89 10.49
C ASN A 73 9.57 -4.44 10.75
N ARG A 74 9.74 -3.31 11.46
CA ARG A 74 11.05 -2.80 11.83
C ARG A 74 11.79 -3.76 12.78
N GLN A 75 11.10 -4.29 13.77
CA GLN A 75 11.66 -5.25 14.72
C GLN A 75 12.03 -6.57 14.04
N GLU A 76 11.10 -7.16 13.29
CA GLU A 76 11.33 -8.39 12.53
C GLU A 76 12.47 -8.23 11.51
N GLY A 77 12.54 -7.06 10.86
CA GLY A 77 13.62 -6.72 9.94
C GLY A 77 14.99 -6.66 10.65
N ALA A 78 15.05 -6.02 11.82
CA ALA A 78 16.28 -5.93 12.60
C ALA A 78 16.75 -7.31 13.08
N GLU A 79 15.84 -8.15 13.56
CA GLU A 79 16.14 -9.52 13.99
C GLU A 79 16.64 -10.36 12.81
N PHE A 80 15.96 -10.25 11.66
CA PHE A 80 16.39 -10.94 10.44
C PHE A 80 17.79 -10.54 10.01
N LEU A 81 18.10 -9.23 9.96
CA LEU A 81 19.41 -8.73 9.56
C LEU A 81 20.51 -9.18 10.53
N ALA A 82 20.24 -9.15 11.85
CA ALA A 82 21.18 -9.64 12.85
C ALA A 82 21.47 -11.14 12.69
N ALA A 83 20.44 -11.95 12.48
CA ALA A 83 20.59 -13.37 12.25
C ALA A 83 21.24 -13.69 10.89
N ASN A 84 20.95 -12.90 9.86
CA ASN A 84 21.48 -13.11 8.53
C ASN A 84 22.96 -12.76 8.42
N MET A 85 23.42 -11.72 9.12
CA MET A 85 24.84 -11.33 9.16
C MET A 85 25.76 -12.45 9.68
N ALA A 86 25.25 -13.33 10.54
CA ALA A 86 25.99 -14.45 11.08
C ALA A 86 26.11 -15.65 10.10
N LYS A 87 25.41 -15.60 8.97
CA LYS A 87 25.44 -16.69 7.99
C LYS A 87 26.69 -16.64 7.12
N GLU A 88 27.22 -17.80 6.80
CA GLU A 88 28.41 -17.94 5.96
C GLU A 88 28.21 -17.31 4.57
N GLY A 89 29.18 -16.49 4.17
CA GLY A 89 29.20 -15.82 2.87
C GLY A 89 28.29 -14.62 2.74
N VAL A 90 27.66 -14.15 3.83
CA VAL A 90 26.93 -12.88 3.88
C VAL A 90 27.90 -11.76 4.16
N MET A 91 27.84 -10.72 3.33
CA MET A 91 28.58 -9.48 3.46
C MET A 91 27.63 -8.32 3.76
N THR A 92 28.11 -7.32 4.47
CA THR A 92 27.33 -6.13 4.82
C THR A 92 28.09 -4.89 4.38
N THR A 93 27.41 -3.97 3.70
CA THR A 93 27.99 -2.67 3.33
C THR A 93 27.84 -1.65 4.46
N ASP A 94 28.47 -0.50 4.31
CA ASP A 94 28.38 0.61 5.29
C ASP A 94 26.94 1.17 5.44
N SER A 95 26.12 1.00 4.42
CA SER A 95 24.69 1.39 4.47
C SER A 95 23.82 0.38 5.24
N GLY A 96 24.36 -0.79 5.56
CA GLY A 96 23.62 -1.91 6.16
C GLY A 96 22.99 -2.87 5.17
N LEU A 97 23.20 -2.68 3.86
CA LEU A 97 22.76 -3.64 2.85
C LEU A 97 23.53 -4.96 3.04
N GLN A 98 22.80 -6.06 3.12
CA GLN A 98 23.38 -7.38 3.20
C GLN A 98 23.26 -8.11 1.88
N TYR A 99 24.35 -8.76 1.46
CA TYR A 99 24.35 -9.52 0.22
C TYR A 99 25.20 -10.77 0.32
N LYS A 100 24.89 -11.72 -0.54
CA LYS A 100 25.66 -12.95 -0.73
C LYS A 100 25.89 -13.19 -2.22
N VAL A 101 27.14 -13.39 -2.61
CA VAL A 101 27.52 -13.79 -3.96
C VAL A 101 27.17 -15.24 -4.16
N LEU A 102 26.32 -15.56 -5.11
CA LEU A 102 25.94 -16.92 -5.50
C LEU A 102 26.72 -17.38 -6.73
N VAL A 103 26.92 -16.47 -7.67
CA VAL A 103 27.76 -16.65 -8.87
C VAL A 103 28.47 -15.33 -9.11
N GLU A 104 29.78 -15.37 -9.28
CA GLU A 104 30.59 -14.22 -9.63
C GLU A 104 30.69 -14.09 -11.15
N GLY A 105 30.32 -12.92 -11.67
CA GLY A 105 30.47 -12.60 -13.08
C GLY A 105 31.86 -12.09 -13.41
N SER A 106 32.17 -12.00 -14.69
CA SER A 106 33.45 -11.52 -15.19
C SER A 106 33.36 -10.23 -16.02
N GLY A 107 32.18 -9.68 -16.18
CA GLY A 107 31.98 -8.44 -16.89
C GLY A 107 32.29 -7.21 -16.03
N GLU A 108 32.06 -6.03 -16.58
CA GLU A 108 32.17 -4.76 -15.83
C GLU A 108 30.97 -4.58 -14.88
N SER A 109 31.20 -3.94 -13.74
CA SER A 109 30.13 -3.53 -12.83
C SER A 109 29.48 -2.26 -13.34
N PRO A 110 28.16 -2.15 -13.29
CA PRO A 110 27.45 -0.95 -13.72
C PRO A 110 27.66 0.21 -12.75
N THR A 111 27.48 1.42 -13.27
CA THR A 111 27.43 2.67 -12.49
C THR A 111 25.99 3.07 -12.19
N ALA A 112 25.78 4.06 -11.30
CA ALA A 112 24.45 4.55 -10.95
C ALA A 112 23.65 5.17 -12.13
N GLU A 113 24.34 5.53 -13.23
CA GLU A 113 23.74 6.12 -14.43
C GLU A 113 23.36 5.09 -15.49
N ASP A 114 23.80 3.84 -15.30
CA ASP A 114 23.59 2.78 -16.27
C ASP A 114 22.19 2.18 -16.22
N THR A 115 21.85 1.54 -17.33
CA THR A 115 20.65 0.72 -17.45
C THR A 115 21.08 -0.74 -17.50
N VAL A 116 20.48 -1.57 -16.66
CA VAL A 116 20.79 -2.99 -16.55
C VAL A 116 19.59 -3.85 -16.92
N GLN A 117 19.87 -5.02 -17.45
CA GLN A 117 18.89 -6.05 -17.76
C GLN A 117 19.14 -7.25 -16.85
N VAL A 118 18.14 -7.63 -16.07
CA VAL A 118 18.28 -8.62 -15.01
C VAL A 118 17.07 -9.55 -14.91
N HIS A 119 17.34 -10.77 -14.45
CA HIS A 119 16.33 -11.59 -13.83
C HIS A 119 16.36 -11.39 -12.32
N TYR A 120 15.20 -11.22 -11.69
CA TYR A 120 15.09 -11.07 -10.25
C TYR A 120 13.90 -11.81 -9.68
N ARG A 121 13.98 -12.07 -8.38
CA ARG A 121 12.87 -12.57 -7.57
C ARG A 121 12.89 -11.89 -6.22
N GLY A 122 11.85 -11.13 -5.93
CA GLY A 122 11.63 -10.44 -4.66
C GLY A 122 10.78 -11.28 -3.72
N THR A 123 11.28 -11.50 -2.51
CA THR A 123 10.55 -12.21 -1.45
C THR A 123 10.55 -11.41 -0.17
N LEU A 124 9.47 -11.50 0.60
CA LEU A 124 9.43 -11.02 1.97
C LEU A 124 10.25 -11.94 2.89
N ILE A 125 10.42 -11.52 4.16
CA ILE A 125 11.17 -12.28 5.17
C ILE A 125 10.56 -13.67 5.41
N ASP A 126 9.23 -13.78 5.34
CA ASP A 126 8.48 -15.03 5.48
C ASP A 126 8.56 -15.95 4.25
N GLY A 127 9.25 -15.51 3.20
CA GLY A 127 9.42 -16.24 1.95
C GLY A 127 8.33 -15.98 0.90
N THR A 128 7.33 -15.18 1.20
CA THR A 128 6.28 -14.81 0.25
C THR A 128 6.88 -14.04 -0.92
N GLU A 129 6.73 -14.55 -2.14
CA GLU A 129 7.15 -13.86 -3.36
C GLU A 129 6.15 -12.73 -3.67
N PHE A 130 6.66 -11.50 -3.78
CA PHE A 130 5.84 -10.35 -4.12
C PHE A 130 6.05 -9.89 -5.57
N ASP A 131 7.21 -10.20 -6.16
CA ASP A 131 7.48 -9.92 -7.57
C ASP A 131 8.61 -10.81 -8.11
N SER A 132 8.51 -11.19 -9.41
CA SER A 132 9.49 -12.03 -10.05
C SER A 132 9.46 -11.83 -11.57
N SER A 133 10.62 -11.61 -12.17
CA SER A 133 10.79 -11.63 -13.62
C SER A 133 10.72 -13.05 -14.20
N TYR A 134 11.05 -14.06 -13.37
CA TYR A 134 10.96 -15.46 -13.79
C TYR A 134 9.51 -15.90 -14.00
N SER A 135 8.59 -15.45 -13.17
CA SER A 135 7.16 -15.77 -13.31
C SER A 135 6.56 -15.19 -14.61
N ARG A 136 7.13 -14.10 -15.10
CA ARG A 136 6.76 -13.47 -16.38
C ARG A 136 7.54 -14.02 -17.58
N ASN A 137 8.55 -14.85 -17.34
CA ASN A 137 9.49 -15.35 -18.33
C ASN A 137 10.10 -14.24 -19.21
N GLN A 138 10.36 -13.09 -18.60
CA GLN A 138 10.88 -11.91 -19.27
C GLN A 138 11.86 -11.18 -18.35
N GLU A 139 13.03 -10.88 -18.87
CA GLU A 139 14.01 -10.02 -18.17
C GLU A 139 13.44 -8.61 -17.99
N ALA A 140 13.82 -8.01 -16.88
CA ALA A 140 13.43 -6.64 -16.56
C ALA A 140 14.61 -5.70 -16.82
N THR A 141 14.30 -4.55 -17.38
CA THR A 141 15.28 -3.49 -17.69
C THR A 141 15.05 -2.32 -16.74
N PHE A 142 16.08 -1.93 -16.02
CA PHE A 142 16.02 -0.85 -15.03
C PHE A 142 17.18 0.14 -15.21
N GLY A 143 16.88 1.44 -15.14
CA GLY A 143 17.90 2.44 -14.89
C GLY A 143 18.24 2.47 -13.40
N LEU A 144 19.51 2.36 -13.03
CA LEU A 144 19.94 2.27 -11.62
C LEU A 144 19.60 3.52 -10.79
N GLY A 145 19.45 4.68 -11.42
CA GLY A 145 18.98 5.90 -10.74
C GLY A 145 17.47 5.96 -10.48
N GLN A 146 16.69 4.98 -10.94
CA GLN A 146 15.22 4.97 -10.84
C GLN A 146 14.67 3.84 -9.96
N VAL A 147 15.54 3.03 -9.35
CA VAL A 147 15.17 1.94 -8.46
C VAL A 147 15.38 2.33 -7.00
N ILE A 148 14.91 1.48 -6.08
CA ILE A 148 15.11 1.70 -4.65
C ILE A 148 16.60 1.74 -4.27
N PRO A 149 17.01 2.50 -3.23
CA PRO A 149 18.42 2.69 -2.88
C PRO A 149 19.23 1.41 -2.74
N GLY A 150 18.66 0.37 -2.13
CA GLY A 150 19.33 -0.92 -1.98
C GLY A 150 19.63 -1.60 -3.32
N TRP A 151 18.80 -1.42 -4.33
CA TRP A 151 19.07 -1.90 -5.68
C TRP A 151 20.13 -1.07 -6.39
N THR A 152 20.06 0.27 -6.26
CA THR A 152 21.09 1.15 -6.81
C THR A 152 22.46 0.79 -6.25
N GLU A 153 22.57 0.54 -4.96
CA GLU A 153 23.82 0.15 -4.32
C GLU A 153 24.23 -1.27 -4.70
N GLY A 154 23.31 -2.21 -4.53
CA GLY A 154 23.60 -3.65 -4.71
C GLY A 154 23.99 -4.01 -6.13
N LEU A 155 23.31 -3.45 -7.15
CA LEU A 155 23.61 -3.75 -8.54
C LEU A 155 24.99 -3.22 -9.00
N GLN A 156 25.47 -2.13 -8.41
CA GLN A 156 26.82 -1.61 -8.68
C GLN A 156 27.92 -2.54 -8.13
N LEU A 157 27.60 -3.41 -7.17
CA LEU A 157 28.52 -4.43 -6.65
C LEU A 157 28.57 -5.69 -7.54
N MET A 158 27.69 -5.78 -8.55
CA MET A 158 27.53 -6.98 -9.38
C MET A 158 28.21 -6.82 -10.73
N PRO A 159 29.34 -7.47 -10.99
CA PRO A 159 29.84 -7.63 -12.36
C PRO A 159 28.81 -8.31 -13.27
N VAL A 160 28.77 -7.94 -14.53
CA VAL A 160 27.85 -8.58 -15.50
C VAL A 160 28.11 -10.10 -15.54
N GLY A 161 27.02 -10.86 -15.53
CA GLY A 161 27.02 -12.32 -15.42
C GLY A 161 26.96 -12.85 -14.00
N SER A 162 26.89 -11.96 -13.00
CA SER A 162 26.76 -12.34 -11.58
C SER A 162 25.34 -12.77 -11.21
N LYS A 163 25.26 -13.52 -10.11
CA LYS A 163 24.03 -13.79 -9.38
C LYS A 163 24.26 -13.53 -7.90
N PHE A 164 23.55 -12.57 -7.35
CA PHE A 164 23.63 -12.20 -5.95
C PHE A 164 22.26 -12.42 -5.27
N LYS A 165 22.30 -12.53 -3.97
CA LYS A 165 21.13 -12.46 -3.10
C LYS A 165 21.32 -11.27 -2.16
N PHE A 166 20.36 -10.39 -2.13
CA PHE A 166 20.27 -9.27 -1.21
C PHE A 166 19.27 -9.55 -0.12
#